data_681f7337810ffc2b6e182dabdbc2126b
#
_entry.id   681f7337810ffc2b6e182dabdbc2126b
#
_cell.length_a   1.000
_cell.length_b   1.000
_cell.length_c   1.000
_cell.angle_alpha   90.00
_cell.angle_beta   90.00
_cell.angle_gamma   90.00
#
_symmetry.space_group_name_H-M   'P 1'
#
loop_
_entity.id
_entity.type
_entity.pdbx_description
1 polymer ?
#
loop_
_entity_poly.entity_id
_entity_poly.type
_entity_poly.pdbx_seq_one_letter_code
_entity_poly.pdbx_strand_id
1 'polypeptide(L)'
;EIRLSLVGSEMCIRDRSAVVSSHPLNLGGIGETGCLAANLLAPEADLIIGIGTRYTDFTTSSKALFKHAEVKFLNLNISPCDALKLDGVQVLADAQVALEALADALGDYRAGWGEQVRDAKAQLDAEVDRVHQVQYHGDDFVPEVDDHLDRAVLREFIELTGSCLTQSRVLGVLNDTLADDAIIVAAAGSLPGDLQRAWRSKGVNTYHVEYGYSCMGYEINAALGVKLAEPSKEVYALVGDGSYMMLHSELATSIQERRKINVVLLDNMAFGCINNLQIGNGMDSFGTEFRFRNPESGKLDGGLVPVDFAMSAAAYGCKTYKVSSVEQLQAALADARTQTVSTLIDIKVLPKTMVHGYLSWWRVGVAQVSTSERTNAAAKKLNEQLAKARQY
;
A
#
# COMPACT_ATOMS: atom_id res chain seq x y z
N GLU A 1 -4.44 22.84 20.03
CA GLU A 1 -4.44 21.47 19.50
C GLU A 1 -5.84 21.09 19.05
N ILE A 2 -6.05 20.97 17.76
CA ILE A 2 -7.32 20.52 17.22
C ILE A 2 -7.41 19.02 17.52
N ARG A 3 -8.21 18.63 18.51
CA ARG A 3 -8.53 17.23 18.77
C ARG A 3 -9.67 16.77 17.86
N LEU A 4 -9.42 16.80 16.58
CA LEU A 4 -10.26 16.11 15.61
C LEU A 4 -9.83 14.65 15.57
N SER A 5 -10.79 13.73 15.69
CA SER A 5 -10.52 12.34 15.34
C SER A 5 -10.29 12.28 13.83
N LEU A 6 -9.03 12.31 13.44
CA LEU A 6 -8.62 12.17 12.04
C LEU A 6 -8.75 10.71 11.65
N VAL A 7 -9.95 10.32 11.24
CA VAL A 7 -10.17 9.04 10.58
C VAL A 7 -9.80 9.21 9.11
N GLY A 8 -8.70 8.56 8.72
CA GLY A 8 -8.28 8.49 7.34
C GLY A 8 -7.63 9.77 6.80
N SER A 9 -6.32 9.85 6.88
CA SER A 9 -5.60 10.74 5.99
C SER A 9 -5.72 10.17 4.58
N GLU A 10 -6.38 10.90 3.75
CA GLU A 10 -6.61 10.59 2.36
C GLU A 10 -5.35 10.45 1.54
N MET A 11 -5.47 9.71 0.45
CA MET A 11 -4.50 9.57 -0.62
C MET A 11 -4.14 10.93 -1.26
N CYS A 12 -3.54 11.82 -0.49
CA CYS A 12 -2.78 12.90 -1.09
C CYS A 12 -1.43 12.36 -1.53
N ILE A 13 -1.03 12.70 -2.73
CA ILE A 13 0.23 12.34 -3.39
C ILE A 13 1.47 12.59 -2.51
N ARG A 14 1.36 13.32 -1.40
CA ARG A 14 2.52 13.84 -0.69
C ARG A 14 2.71 13.38 0.73
N ASP A 15 1.68 12.96 1.45
CA ASP A 15 1.89 12.71 2.86
C ASP A 15 0.90 11.71 3.47
N ARG A 16 1.43 10.55 3.82
CA ARG A 16 0.76 9.52 4.61
C ARG A 16 1.15 9.56 6.07
N SER A 17 1.96 10.52 6.46
CA SER A 17 2.50 10.70 7.80
C SER A 17 2.29 12.12 8.33
N ALA A 18 1.24 12.83 7.88
CA ALA A 18 0.82 14.09 8.49
C ALA A 18 0.55 13.95 9.98
N VAL A 19 0.08 12.76 10.39
CA VAL A 19 -0.10 12.39 11.79
C VAL A 19 0.59 11.06 12.04
N VAL A 20 1.50 11.00 13.00
CA VAL A 20 2.22 9.77 13.37
C VAL A 20 1.26 8.65 13.78
N SER A 21 1.61 7.42 13.45
CA SER A 21 0.73 6.26 13.70
C SER A 21 0.48 5.99 15.19
N SER A 22 1.37 6.45 16.08
CA SER A 22 1.21 6.34 17.53
C SER A 22 0.19 7.32 18.13
N HIS A 23 -0.29 8.30 17.36
CA HIS A 23 -1.30 9.23 17.86
C HIS A 23 -2.61 8.47 18.14
N PRO A 24 -3.23 8.62 19.33
CA PRO A 24 -4.38 7.81 19.74
C PRO A 24 -5.63 7.98 18.87
N LEU A 25 -5.72 9.06 18.09
CA LEU A 25 -6.83 9.33 17.19
C LEU A 25 -6.47 9.02 15.72
N ASN A 26 -5.27 8.53 15.44
CA ASN A 26 -4.89 8.09 14.09
C ASN A 26 -5.32 6.64 13.89
N LEU A 27 -6.36 6.44 13.11
CA LEU A 27 -6.92 5.12 12.78
C LEU A 27 -6.39 4.58 11.43
N GLY A 28 -5.42 5.27 10.85
CA GLY A 28 -4.80 4.90 9.56
C GLY A 28 -5.63 5.33 8.35
N GLY A 29 -5.28 4.79 7.20
CA GLY A 29 -5.95 5.05 5.94
C GLY A 29 -7.37 4.49 5.88
N ILE A 30 -8.21 5.06 5.00
CA ILE A 30 -9.60 4.65 4.80
C ILE A 30 -9.81 4.09 3.40
N GLY A 31 -10.79 3.21 3.22
CA GLY A 31 -11.24 2.69 1.92
C GLY A 31 -10.58 1.38 1.54
N GLU A 32 -10.38 1.14 0.25
CA GLU A 32 -9.94 -0.16 -0.29
C GLU A 32 -8.56 -0.60 0.21
N THR A 33 -7.62 0.31 0.29
CA THR A 33 -6.31 0.06 0.90
C THR A 33 -6.24 0.60 2.33
N GLY A 34 -7.38 0.81 2.94
CA GLY A 34 -7.51 1.34 4.29
C GLY A 34 -7.17 0.35 5.39
N CYS A 35 -6.95 0.89 6.57
CA CYS A 35 -6.68 0.14 7.80
C CYS A 35 -7.96 -0.39 8.43
N LEU A 36 -7.84 -1.44 9.23
CA LEU A 36 -8.96 -2.06 9.93
C LEU A 36 -9.79 -1.04 10.72
N ALA A 37 -9.15 -0.21 11.56
CA ALA A 37 -9.85 0.71 12.45
C ALA A 37 -10.64 1.78 11.71
N ALA A 38 -10.05 2.40 10.67
CA ALA A 38 -10.74 3.43 9.90
C ALA A 38 -11.97 2.85 9.17
N ASN A 39 -11.82 1.68 8.54
CA ASN A 39 -12.90 1.03 7.83
C ASN A 39 -13.97 0.44 8.78
N LEU A 40 -13.62 0.14 10.02
CA LEU A 40 -14.57 -0.29 11.05
C LEU A 40 -15.49 0.84 11.48
N LEU A 41 -14.95 2.05 11.70
CA LEU A 41 -15.71 3.18 12.22
C LEU A 41 -16.39 4.04 11.15
N ALA A 42 -15.83 4.12 9.94
CA ALA A 42 -16.37 4.97 8.88
C ALA A 42 -17.84 4.69 8.52
N PRO A 43 -18.35 3.43 8.52
CA PRO A 43 -19.75 3.14 8.27
C PRO A 43 -20.73 3.71 9.31
N GLU A 44 -20.26 4.03 10.49
CA GLU A 44 -21.08 4.50 11.63
C GLU A 44 -21.04 6.02 11.81
N ALA A 45 -20.15 6.70 11.07
CA ALA A 45 -19.99 8.13 11.19
C ALA A 45 -21.18 8.89 10.58
N ASP A 46 -21.79 9.77 11.36
CA ASP A 46 -22.87 10.68 10.97
C ASP A 46 -22.35 11.98 10.33
N LEU A 47 -21.07 12.32 10.55
CA LEU A 47 -20.39 13.43 9.91
C LEU A 47 -19.00 13.02 9.45
N ILE A 48 -18.72 13.24 8.16
CA ILE A 48 -17.41 13.08 7.54
C ILE A 48 -16.87 14.46 7.19
N ILE A 49 -15.71 14.80 7.72
CA ILE A 49 -15.01 16.04 7.36
C ILE A 49 -13.85 15.67 6.44
N GLY A 50 -13.99 15.96 5.15
CA GLY A 50 -12.96 15.77 4.14
C GLY A 50 -12.07 16.98 4.01
N ILE A 51 -10.75 16.82 4.22
CA ILE A 51 -9.78 17.91 4.16
C ILE A 51 -8.77 17.60 3.06
N GLY A 52 -8.83 18.36 1.94
CA GLY A 52 -7.96 18.14 0.78
C GLY A 52 -8.18 16.82 0.04
N THR A 53 -9.23 16.08 0.38
CA THR A 53 -9.52 14.79 -0.22
C THR A 53 -10.22 14.90 -1.56
N ARG A 54 -9.98 13.93 -2.46
CA ARG A 54 -10.66 13.83 -3.75
C ARG A 54 -11.81 12.81 -3.76
N TYR A 55 -12.05 12.11 -2.64
CA TYR A 55 -13.07 11.07 -2.54
C TYR A 55 -13.04 10.10 -3.74
N THR A 56 -11.90 9.49 -3.97
CA THR A 56 -11.73 8.50 -5.05
C THR A 56 -12.48 7.21 -4.74
N ASP A 57 -12.57 6.32 -5.72
CA ASP A 57 -13.13 4.99 -5.50
C ASP A 57 -12.39 4.21 -4.41
N PHE A 58 -11.07 4.38 -4.31
CA PHE A 58 -10.28 3.78 -3.24
C PHE A 58 -10.71 4.27 -1.85
N THR A 59 -10.81 5.59 -1.67
CA THR A 59 -11.16 6.20 -0.38
C THR A 59 -12.58 5.88 0.04
N THR A 60 -13.51 5.86 -0.90
CA THR A 60 -14.93 5.63 -0.61
C THR A 60 -15.31 4.15 -0.65
N SER A 61 -14.35 3.24 -0.93
CA SER A 61 -14.63 1.83 -1.21
C SER A 61 -15.76 1.70 -2.23
N SER A 62 -15.58 2.39 -3.38
CA SER A 62 -16.58 2.49 -4.47
C SER A 62 -17.96 2.91 -3.99
N LYS A 63 -18.02 3.89 -3.10
CA LYS A 63 -19.25 4.43 -2.47
C LYS A 63 -19.97 3.44 -1.53
N ALA A 64 -19.29 2.39 -1.08
CA ALA A 64 -19.86 1.39 -0.20
C ALA A 64 -19.49 1.57 1.28
N LEU A 65 -18.63 2.54 1.62
CA LEU A 65 -18.05 2.64 2.96
C LEU A 65 -18.93 3.45 3.93
N PHE A 66 -19.37 4.65 3.54
CA PHE A 66 -20.13 5.54 4.42
C PHE A 66 -21.61 5.13 4.46
N LYS A 67 -21.98 4.28 5.43
CA LYS A 67 -23.29 3.60 5.46
C LYS A 67 -24.30 4.24 6.39
N HIS A 68 -23.90 5.16 7.28
CA HIS A 68 -24.83 5.80 8.21
C HIS A 68 -25.96 6.51 7.44
N ALA A 69 -27.22 6.28 7.83
CA ALA A 69 -28.39 6.78 7.10
C ALA A 69 -28.41 8.31 6.97
N GLU A 70 -27.97 8.99 8.04
CA GLU A 70 -27.95 10.46 8.16
C GLU A 70 -26.57 11.07 7.93
N VAL A 71 -25.62 10.33 7.28
CA VAL A 71 -24.26 10.84 7.09
C VAL A 71 -24.27 12.14 6.31
N LYS A 72 -23.54 13.12 6.83
CA LYS A 72 -23.29 14.42 6.22
C LYS A 72 -21.82 14.57 5.88
N PHE A 73 -21.54 15.38 4.86
CA PHE A 73 -20.17 15.66 4.45
C PHE A 73 -19.90 17.17 4.57
N LEU A 74 -18.75 17.51 5.14
CA LEU A 74 -18.16 18.85 5.11
C LEU A 74 -16.83 18.77 4.38
N ASN A 75 -16.72 19.40 3.23
CA ASN A 75 -15.58 19.27 2.32
C ASN A 75 -14.76 20.55 2.28
N LEU A 76 -13.59 20.54 2.93
CA LEU A 76 -12.60 21.61 2.89
C LEU A 76 -11.59 21.31 1.78
N ASN A 77 -11.61 22.09 0.71
CA ASN A 77 -10.71 21.86 -0.42
C ASN A 77 -10.44 23.17 -1.19
N ILE A 78 -9.28 23.28 -1.80
CA ILE A 78 -8.96 24.36 -2.75
C ILE A 78 -9.55 24.09 -4.15
N SER A 79 -9.88 22.83 -4.45
CA SER A 79 -10.50 22.41 -5.70
C SER A 79 -12.03 22.42 -5.56
N PRO A 80 -12.75 23.28 -6.29
CA PRO A 80 -14.21 23.26 -6.24
C PRO A 80 -14.82 21.95 -6.74
N CYS A 81 -14.18 21.28 -7.72
CA CYS A 81 -14.64 20.00 -8.23
C CYS A 81 -14.61 18.89 -7.19
N ASP A 82 -13.58 18.88 -6.33
CA ASP A 82 -13.46 17.89 -5.27
C ASP A 82 -14.33 18.22 -4.05
N ALA A 83 -14.49 19.51 -3.75
CA ALA A 83 -15.38 19.96 -2.67
C ALA A 83 -16.86 19.68 -2.94
N LEU A 84 -17.28 19.61 -4.21
CA LEU A 84 -18.66 19.30 -4.62
C LEU A 84 -19.06 17.82 -4.41
N LYS A 85 -18.10 16.93 -4.25
CA LYS A 85 -18.38 15.50 -4.19
C LYS A 85 -19.19 15.11 -2.96
N LEU A 86 -19.93 13.99 -3.08
CA LEU A 86 -20.73 13.39 -2.01
C LEU A 86 -21.87 14.28 -1.47
N ASP A 87 -22.31 15.26 -2.26
CA ASP A 87 -23.37 16.19 -1.88
C ASP A 87 -23.08 16.93 -0.55
N GLY A 88 -21.79 17.23 -0.32
CA GLY A 88 -21.33 17.81 0.92
C GLY A 88 -21.38 19.33 0.96
N VAL A 89 -21.40 19.88 2.17
CA VAL A 89 -21.18 21.32 2.40
C VAL A 89 -19.75 21.67 2.01
N GLN A 90 -19.61 22.67 1.13
CA GLN A 90 -18.32 23.06 0.57
C GLN A 90 -17.70 24.22 1.35
N VAL A 91 -16.40 24.07 1.67
CA VAL A 91 -15.55 25.16 2.14
C VAL A 91 -14.35 25.26 1.20
N LEU A 92 -14.38 26.25 0.30
CA LEU A 92 -13.29 26.52 -0.63
C LEU A 92 -12.23 27.37 0.06
N ALA A 93 -11.23 26.74 0.62
CA ALA A 93 -10.18 27.41 1.37
C ALA A 93 -8.89 26.56 1.41
N ASP A 94 -7.78 27.20 1.74
CA ASP A 94 -6.57 26.50 2.17
C ASP A 94 -6.85 25.69 3.44
N ALA A 95 -6.28 24.48 3.52
CA ALA A 95 -6.56 23.55 4.60
C ALA A 95 -6.12 24.09 5.97
N GLN A 96 -4.98 24.78 6.06
CA GLN A 96 -4.50 25.34 7.32
C GLN A 96 -5.45 26.43 7.82
N VAL A 97 -5.78 27.38 6.96
CA VAL A 97 -6.68 28.50 7.31
C VAL A 97 -8.06 27.97 7.72
N ALA A 98 -8.59 27.01 6.97
CA ALA A 98 -9.89 26.42 7.28
C ALA A 98 -9.89 25.64 8.60
N LEU A 99 -8.81 24.89 8.90
CA LEU A 99 -8.68 24.15 10.15
C LEU A 99 -8.55 25.07 11.37
N GLU A 100 -7.81 26.17 11.26
CA GLU A 100 -7.69 27.19 12.29
C GLU A 100 -9.08 27.83 12.58
N ALA A 101 -9.81 28.24 11.55
CA ALA A 101 -11.16 28.79 11.70
C ALA A 101 -12.16 27.77 12.26
N LEU A 102 -12.05 26.49 11.85
CA LEU A 102 -12.90 25.42 12.38
C LEU A 102 -12.61 25.16 13.88
N ALA A 103 -11.34 25.20 14.27
CA ALA A 103 -10.95 25.05 15.66
C ALA A 103 -11.53 26.17 16.54
N ASP A 104 -11.44 27.42 16.06
CA ASP A 104 -12.02 28.59 16.75
C ASP A 104 -13.54 28.46 16.88
N ALA A 105 -14.21 28.03 15.80
CA ALA A 105 -15.67 27.85 15.80
C ALA A 105 -16.15 26.71 16.70
N LEU A 106 -15.37 25.63 16.83
CA LEU A 106 -15.69 24.50 17.69
C LEU A 106 -15.50 24.82 19.18
N GLY A 107 -14.58 25.72 19.52
CA GLY A 107 -14.31 26.08 20.91
C GLY A 107 -14.12 24.87 21.83
N ASP A 108 -14.99 24.74 22.83
CA ASP A 108 -14.95 23.65 23.80
C ASP A 108 -15.68 22.36 23.38
N TYR A 109 -16.12 22.27 22.13
CA TYR A 109 -16.78 21.06 21.61
C TYR A 109 -15.94 19.81 21.83
N ARG A 110 -16.60 18.73 22.24
CA ARG A 110 -16.01 17.39 22.39
C ARG A 110 -16.87 16.38 21.64
N ALA A 111 -16.23 15.61 20.77
CA ALA A 111 -16.91 14.51 20.09
C ALA A 111 -17.22 13.36 21.06
N GLY A 112 -18.35 12.70 20.84
CA GLY A 112 -18.78 11.56 21.66
C GLY A 112 -18.05 10.23 21.40
N TRP A 113 -17.08 10.20 20.47
CA TRP A 113 -16.40 9.00 19.98
C TRP A 113 -15.16 8.59 20.81
N GLY A 114 -15.27 8.55 22.12
CA GLY A 114 -14.09 8.30 22.96
C GLY A 114 -13.69 6.83 23.06
N GLU A 115 -14.63 5.96 23.40
CA GLU A 115 -14.38 4.53 23.66
C GLU A 115 -14.23 3.75 22.36
N GLN A 116 -15.13 3.95 21.40
CA GLN A 116 -15.11 3.29 20.11
C GLN A 116 -13.78 3.52 19.35
N VAL A 117 -13.25 4.74 19.41
CA VAL A 117 -11.96 5.09 18.79
C VAL A 117 -10.81 4.36 19.47
N ARG A 118 -10.79 4.28 20.82
CA ARG A 118 -9.75 3.55 21.55
C ARG A 118 -9.78 2.05 21.22
N ASP A 119 -10.97 1.47 21.17
CA ASP A 119 -11.16 0.05 20.89
C ASP A 119 -10.76 -0.29 19.45
N ALA A 120 -11.17 0.53 18.49
CA ALA A 120 -10.77 0.36 17.09
C ALA A 120 -9.26 0.53 16.91
N LYS A 121 -8.65 1.50 17.61
CA LYS A 121 -7.19 1.68 17.58
C LYS A 121 -6.46 0.47 18.17
N ALA A 122 -6.92 -0.08 19.28
CA ALA A 122 -6.33 -1.27 19.87
C ALA A 122 -6.44 -2.49 18.94
N GLN A 123 -7.58 -2.66 18.24
CA GLN A 123 -7.76 -3.70 17.23
C GLN A 123 -6.80 -3.52 16.06
N LEU A 124 -6.61 -2.29 15.57
CA LEU A 124 -5.65 -1.99 14.51
C LEU A 124 -4.23 -2.34 14.93
N ASP A 125 -3.82 -1.92 16.14
CA ASP A 125 -2.45 -2.16 16.60
C ASP A 125 -2.18 -3.66 16.75
N ALA A 126 -3.13 -4.42 17.29
CA ALA A 126 -3.04 -5.88 17.40
C ALA A 126 -2.99 -6.56 16.02
N GLU A 127 -3.80 -6.09 15.06
CA GLU A 127 -3.82 -6.64 13.71
C GLU A 127 -2.52 -6.35 12.95
N VAL A 128 -1.98 -5.14 13.07
CA VAL A 128 -0.68 -4.81 12.45
C VAL A 128 0.44 -5.67 13.06
N ASP A 129 0.45 -5.88 14.38
CA ASP A 129 1.40 -6.79 15.03
C ASP A 129 1.26 -8.22 14.51
N ARG A 130 0.03 -8.70 14.33
CA ARG A 130 -0.26 -10.02 13.77
C ARG A 130 0.28 -10.17 12.35
N VAL A 131 -0.05 -9.25 11.44
CA VAL A 131 0.37 -9.36 10.03
C VAL A 131 1.89 -9.21 9.88
N HIS A 132 2.55 -8.42 10.72
CA HIS A 132 4.01 -8.32 10.75
C HIS A 132 4.71 -9.61 11.23
N GLN A 133 3.98 -10.55 11.84
CA GLN A 133 4.51 -11.84 12.29
C GLN A 133 4.12 -13.02 11.39
N VAL A 134 3.37 -12.78 10.32
CA VAL A 134 2.95 -13.84 9.40
C VAL A 134 4.16 -14.51 8.75
N GLN A 135 4.27 -15.83 8.94
CA GLN A 135 5.35 -16.65 8.41
C GLN A 135 4.79 -17.85 7.65
N TYR A 136 5.49 -18.25 6.59
CA TYR A 136 5.21 -19.52 5.92
C TYR A 136 5.69 -20.67 6.78
N HIS A 137 4.83 -21.67 6.98
CA HIS A 137 5.11 -22.85 7.81
C HIS A 137 4.80 -24.18 7.12
N GLY A 138 4.81 -24.20 5.80
CA GLY A 138 4.54 -25.40 5.01
C GLY A 138 3.14 -25.47 4.44
N ASP A 139 2.67 -26.68 4.16
CA ASP A 139 1.40 -26.89 3.45
C ASP A 139 0.15 -26.46 4.24
N ASP A 140 0.26 -26.29 5.55
CA ASP A 140 -0.81 -25.75 6.39
C ASP A 140 -0.92 -24.23 6.36
N PHE A 141 0.03 -23.54 5.69
CA PHE A 141 -0.01 -22.09 5.55
C PHE A 141 -1.25 -21.66 4.77
N VAL A 142 -2.00 -20.74 5.36
CA VAL A 142 -3.14 -20.07 4.72
C VAL A 142 -2.81 -18.58 4.61
N PRO A 143 -2.72 -18.02 3.39
CA PRO A 143 -2.49 -16.61 3.21
C PRO A 143 -3.72 -15.80 3.57
N GLU A 144 -3.54 -14.49 3.79
CA GLU A 144 -4.62 -13.56 4.14
C GLU A 144 -5.75 -13.54 3.09
N VAL A 145 -5.44 -13.83 1.84
CA VAL A 145 -6.41 -13.97 0.73
C VAL A 145 -6.34 -15.42 0.24
N ASP A 146 -7.12 -16.28 0.86
CA ASP A 146 -7.06 -17.74 0.68
C ASP A 146 -7.53 -18.22 -0.70
N ASP A 147 -8.49 -17.53 -1.31
CA ASP A 147 -8.98 -17.84 -2.67
C ASP A 147 -7.94 -17.52 -3.77
N HIS A 148 -6.88 -16.80 -3.44
CA HIS A 148 -5.73 -16.57 -4.32
C HIS A 148 -4.59 -17.59 -4.14
N LEU A 149 -4.70 -18.51 -3.20
CA LEU A 149 -3.67 -19.47 -2.90
C LEU A 149 -3.45 -20.46 -4.05
N ASP A 150 -2.21 -20.49 -4.53
CA ASP A 150 -1.71 -21.52 -5.42
C ASP A 150 -0.47 -22.19 -4.80
N ARG A 151 -0.68 -23.36 -4.20
CA ARG A 151 0.38 -24.09 -3.50
C ARG A 151 1.50 -24.57 -4.43
N ALA A 152 1.19 -24.82 -5.70
CA ALA A 152 2.19 -25.22 -6.69
C ALA A 152 3.14 -24.08 -6.98
N VAL A 153 2.61 -22.86 -7.18
CA VAL A 153 3.42 -21.65 -7.40
C VAL A 153 4.28 -21.33 -6.18
N LEU A 154 3.74 -21.46 -4.96
CA LEU A 154 4.53 -21.25 -3.74
C LEU A 154 5.70 -22.22 -3.63
N ARG A 155 5.46 -23.52 -3.89
CA ARG A 155 6.53 -24.53 -3.87
C ARG A 155 7.58 -24.28 -4.93
N GLU A 156 7.18 -24.00 -6.18
CA GLU A 156 8.09 -23.65 -7.26
C GLU A 156 8.97 -22.44 -6.88
N PHE A 157 8.36 -21.39 -6.31
CA PHE A 157 9.08 -20.21 -5.88
C PHE A 157 10.11 -20.52 -4.77
N ILE A 158 9.71 -21.29 -3.76
CA ILE A 158 10.60 -21.69 -2.66
C ILE A 158 11.77 -22.55 -3.16
N GLU A 159 11.50 -23.53 -4.05
CA GLU A 159 12.54 -24.36 -4.65
C GLU A 159 13.53 -23.53 -5.45
N LEU A 160 13.04 -22.52 -6.18
CA LEU A 160 13.87 -21.67 -7.04
C LEU A 160 14.70 -20.66 -6.23
N THR A 161 14.15 -20.10 -5.14
CA THR A 161 14.74 -18.95 -4.43
C THR A 161 15.31 -19.29 -3.06
N GLY A 162 14.87 -20.38 -2.45
CA GLY A 162 15.14 -20.70 -1.06
C GLY A 162 14.46 -19.78 -0.04
N SER A 163 13.57 -18.89 -0.48
CA SER A 163 12.90 -17.92 0.39
C SER A 163 11.50 -18.37 0.78
N CYS A 164 11.19 -18.19 2.07
CA CYS A 164 9.86 -18.37 2.65
C CYS A 164 9.33 -17.06 3.27
N LEU A 165 9.89 -15.90 2.91
CA LEU A 165 9.47 -14.62 3.45
C LEU A 165 8.12 -14.20 2.88
N THR A 166 7.19 -13.80 3.73
CA THR A 166 5.97 -13.12 3.29
C THR A 166 6.23 -11.62 3.14
N GLN A 167 5.48 -10.94 2.27
CA GLN A 167 5.60 -9.49 2.08
C GLN A 167 5.35 -8.75 3.40
N SER A 168 4.31 -9.11 4.14
CA SER A 168 3.96 -8.48 5.43
C SER A 168 5.04 -8.67 6.50
N ARG A 169 5.69 -9.85 6.54
CA ARG A 169 6.82 -10.08 7.45
C ARG A 169 8.01 -9.17 7.14
N VAL A 170 8.34 -8.99 5.86
CA VAL A 170 9.39 -8.06 5.43
C VAL A 170 9.06 -6.64 5.87
N LEU A 171 7.80 -6.19 5.68
CA LEU A 171 7.36 -4.87 6.14
C LEU A 171 7.51 -4.70 7.65
N GLY A 172 7.18 -5.71 8.45
CA GLY A 172 7.40 -5.72 9.89
C GLY A 172 8.87 -5.51 10.26
N VAL A 173 9.77 -6.28 9.64
CA VAL A 173 11.22 -6.13 9.87
C VAL A 173 11.74 -4.73 9.49
N LEU A 174 11.28 -4.20 8.36
CA LEU A 174 11.64 -2.83 7.94
C LEU A 174 11.13 -1.79 8.95
N ASN A 175 9.88 -1.91 9.36
CA ASN A 175 9.27 -0.99 10.30
C ASN A 175 9.97 -0.98 11.66
N ASP A 176 10.43 -2.13 12.13
CA ASP A 176 11.17 -2.26 13.39
C ASP A 176 12.62 -1.76 13.29
N THR A 177 13.26 -1.94 12.12
CA THR A 177 14.70 -1.72 11.96
C THR A 177 15.04 -0.32 11.48
N LEU A 178 14.19 0.31 10.67
CA LEU A 178 14.48 1.64 10.12
C LEU A 178 14.34 2.72 11.18
N ALA A 179 15.19 3.75 11.08
CA ALA A 179 15.18 4.90 11.98
C ALA A 179 13.83 5.65 11.88
N ASP A 180 13.44 6.30 12.96
CA ASP A 180 12.14 6.98 13.07
C ASP A 180 12.00 8.16 12.09
N ASP A 181 13.12 8.73 11.67
CA ASP A 181 13.18 9.83 10.72
C ASP A 181 13.58 9.42 9.30
N ALA A 182 13.71 8.10 9.05
CA ALA A 182 13.92 7.57 7.70
C ALA A 182 12.69 7.84 6.82
N ILE A 183 12.93 8.22 5.57
CA ILE A 183 11.86 8.54 4.64
C ILE A 183 11.63 7.36 3.70
N ILE A 184 10.38 6.89 3.66
CA ILE A 184 9.92 5.80 2.80
C ILE A 184 9.20 6.39 1.60
N VAL A 185 9.53 5.88 0.42
CA VAL A 185 8.89 6.26 -0.85
C VAL A 185 8.36 4.99 -1.53
N ALA A 186 7.08 5.00 -1.87
CA ALA A 186 6.40 3.91 -2.57
C ALA A 186 5.45 4.46 -3.64
N ALA A 187 4.92 3.60 -4.51
CA ALA A 187 3.96 4.02 -5.54
C ALA A 187 2.81 3.03 -5.70
N ALA A 188 2.91 2.12 -6.66
CA ALA A 188 1.80 1.29 -7.11
C ALA A 188 2.04 -0.21 -6.85
N GLY A 189 0.97 -0.98 -6.86
CA GLY A 189 1.00 -2.44 -6.76
C GLY A 189 0.54 -2.99 -5.41
N SER A 190 0.82 -4.26 -5.14
CA SER A 190 0.47 -4.93 -3.88
C SER A 190 1.27 -4.40 -2.70
N LEU A 191 2.55 -4.09 -2.90
CA LEU A 191 3.43 -3.58 -1.84
C LEU A 191 2.93 -2.25 -1.24
N PRO A 192 2.61 -1.20 -2.00
CA PRO A 192 2.02 0.01 -1.42
C PRO A 192 0.65 -0.21 -0.79
N GLY A 193 -0.14 -1.16 -1.29
CA GLY A 193 -1.40 -1.55 -0.66
C GLY A 193 -1.18 -2.07 0.77
N ASP A 194 -0.22 -2.97 0.94
CA ASP A 194 0.14 -3.50 2.25
C ASP A 194 0.80 -2.46 3.15
N LEU A 195 1.64 -1.58 2.59
CA LEU A 195 2.19 -0.43 3.32
C LEU A 195 1.09 0.47 3.87
N GLN A 196 0.05 0.75 3.09
CA GLN A 196 -1.06 1.58 3.56
C GLN A 196 -1.85 0.93 4.70
N ARG A 197 -1.95 -0.40 4.71
CA ARG A 197 -2.68 -1.17 5.73
C ARG A 197 -1.89 -1.39 7.00
N ALA A 198 -0.57 -1.58 6.89
CA ALA A 198 0.24 -2.09 7.98
C ALA A 198 1.47 -1.23 8.36
N TRP A 199 1.82 -0.21 7.58
CA TRP A 199 2.97 0.62 7.91
C TRP A 199 2.68 1.58 9.06
N ARG A 200 3.56 1.62 10.06
CA ARG A 200 3.51 2.57 11.18
C ARG A 200 4.50 3.70 10.95
N SER A 201 4.01 4.85 10.50
CA SER A 201 4.82 6.06 10.36
C SER A 201 5.20 6.59 11.74
N LYS A 202 6.51 6.70 12.00
CA LYS A 202 7.06 7.12 13.31
C LYS A 202 7.30 8.62 13.36
N GLY A 203 7.53 9.27 12.22
CA GLY A 203 7.74 10.72 12.09
C GLY A 203 6.80 11.37 11.09
N VAL A 204 6.60 12.68 11.21
CA VAL A 204 5.87 13.48 10.22
C VAL A 204 6.70 13.58 8.93
N ASN A 205 6.07 13.54 7.78
CA ASN A 205 6.70 13.56 6.45
C ASN A 205 7.72 12.44 6.22
N THR A 206 7.53 11.27 6.82
CA THR A 206 8.41 10.10 6.68
C THR A 206 7.88 9.01 5.74
N TYR A 207 6.67 9.16 5.22
CA TYR A 207 6.09 8.20 4.28
C TYR A 207 5.40 8.91 3.12
N HIS A 208 5.93 8.74 1.92
CA HIS A 208 5.38 9.28 0.68
C HIS A 208 4.93 8.15 -0.25
N VAL A 209 3.76 8.27 -0.81
CA VAL A 209 3.22 7.32 -1.77
C VAL A 209 2.50 8.04 -2.91
N GLU A 210 2.85 7.67 -4.14
CA GLU A 210 2.11 8.08 -5.32
C GLU A 210 1.01 7.05 -5.60
N TYR A 211 -0.22 7.38 -5.23
CA TYR A 211 -1.39 6.50 -5.45
C TYR A 211 -2.49 7.19 -6.27
N GLY A 212 -2.30 8.45 -6.61
CA GLY A 212 -3.26 9.25 -7.36
C GLY A 212 -3.52 8.70 -8.76
N TYR A 213 -2.47 8.34 -9.46
CA TYR A 213 -2.49 7.68 -10.77
C TYR A 213 -1.87 6.29 -10.74
N SER A 214 -1.34 5.88 -9.59
CA SER A 214 -0.74 4.54 -9.38
C SER A 214 0.41 4.27 -10.35
N CYS A 215 1.37 5.20 -10.43
CA CYS A 215 2.45 5.19 -11.41
C CYS A 215 3.58 4.26 -10.99
N MET A 216 3.63 3.06 -11.56
CA MET A 216 4.78 2.17 -11.43
C MET A 216 6.05 2.83 -12.01
N GLY A 217 7.19 2.65 -11.30
CA GLY A 217 8.46 3.26 -11.68
C GLY A 217 8.72 4.64 -11.04
N TYR A 218 7.78 5.18 -10.27
CA TYR A 218 7.94 6.44 -9.54
C TYR A 218 8.93 6.33 -8.36
N GLU A 219 9.03 5.18 -7.73
CA GLU A 219 9.65 4.96 -6.42
C GLU A 219 11.11 5.42 -6.35
N ILE A 220 11.93 4.99 -7.30
CA ILE A 220 13.38 5.29 -7.33
C ILE A 220 13.63 6.76 -7.65
N ASN A 221 12.87 7.28 -8.61
CA ASN A 221 12.98 8.68 -9.05
C ASN A 221 12.59 9.64 -7.94
N ALA A 222 11.49 9.33 -7.27
CA ALA A 222 10.99 10.13 -6.16
C ALA A 222 11.91 10.03 -4.94
N ALA A 223 12.47 8.85 -4.66
CA ALA A 223 13.46 8.70 -3.58
C ALA A 223 14.69 9.57 -3.84
N LEU A 224 15.16 9.65 -5.09
CA LEU A 224 16.23 10.57 -5.46
C LEU A 224 15.82 12.03 -5.25
N GLY A 225 14.61 12.41 -5.67
CA GLY A 225 14.05 13.74 -5.43
C GLY A 225 13.97 14.10 -3.95
N VAL A 226 13.49 13.16 -3.11
CA VAL A 226 13.45 13.32 -1.66
C VAL A 226 14.86 13.46 -1.10
N LYS A 227 15.84 12.66 -1.56
CA LYS A 227 17.22 12.74 -1.12
C LYS A 227 17.90 14.07 -1.49
N LEU A 228 17.51 14.68 -2.60
CA LEU A 228 17.96 16.02 -2.98
C LEU A 228 17.37 17.10 -2.07
N ALA A 229 16.09 16.96 -1.70
CA ALA A 229 15.41 17.90 -0.79
C ALA A 229 15.85 17.73 0.67
N GLU A 230 16.09 16.48 1.10
CA GLU A 230 16.43 16.10 2.48
C GLU A 230 17.78 15.35 2.51
N PRO A 231 18.90 16.02 2.22
CA PRO A 231 20.18 15.36 2.01
C PRO A 231 20.74 14.65 3.24
N SER A 232 20.33 15.03 4.44
CA SER A 232 20.77 14.43 5.71
C SER A 232 20.00 13.14 6.08
N LYS A 233 18.82 12.91 5.48
CA LYS A 233 17.95 11.79 5.83
C LYS A 233 18.34 10.51 5.08
N GLU A 234 18.14 9.35 5.71
CA GLU A 234 18.12 8.09 4.98
C GLU A 234 16.80 7.95 4.23
N VAL A 235 16.88 7.67 2.92
CA VAL A 235 15.73 7.56 2.04
C VAL A 235 15.68 6.14 1.46
N TYR A 236 14.51 5.53 1.53
CA TYR A 236 14.26 4.17 1.08
C TYR A 236 13.16 4.17 0.01
N ALA A 237 13.47 3.72 -1.20
CA ALA A 237 12.49 3.38 -2.22
C ALA A 237 12.04 1.93 -2.00
N LEU A 238 10.77 1.74 -1.61
CA LEU A 238 10.18 0.41 -1.50
C LEU A 238 9.47 0.09 -2.82
N VAL A 239 10.01 -0.87 -3.56
CA VAL A 239 9.62 -1.12 -4.96
C VAL A 239 9.38 -2.61 -5.21
N GLY A 240 8.35 -2.94 -5.99
CA GLY A 240 8.17 -4.28 -6.53
C GLY A 240 9.04 -4.52 -7.77
N ASP A 241 9.25 -5.80 -8.08
CA ASP A 241 10.03 -6.26 -9.23
C ASP A 241 9.55 -5.67 -10.57
N GLY A 242 8.25 -5.70 -10.82
CA GLY A 242 7.66 -5.13 -12.03
C GLY A 242 7.82 -3.62 -12.13
N SER A 243 7.69 -2.91 -11.00
CA SER A 243 7.88 -1.46 -10.95
C SER A 243 9.35 -1.07 -11.18
N TYR A 244 10.28 -1.82 -10.59
CA TYR A 244 11.71 -1.65 -10.82
C TYR A 244 12.06 -1.81 -12.31
N MET A 245 11.52 -2.83 -12.98
CA MET A 245 11.79 -3.04 -14.42
C MET A 245 11.28 -1.90 -15.31
N MET A 246 10.28 -1.15 -14.87
CA MET A 246 9.76 -0.04 -15.67
C MET A 246 10.67 1.17 -15.66
N LEU A 247 11.26 1.53 -14.53
CA LEU A 247 12.12 2.70 -14.47
C LEU A 247 13.09 2.62 -13.28
N HIS A 248 14.28 2.12 -13.54
CA HIS A 248 15.38 2.00 -12.58
C HIS A 248 16.63 2.79 -12.97
N SER A 249 16.60 3.44 -14.14
CA SER A 249 17.75 4.15 -14.72
C SER A 249 18.23 5.32 -13.86
N GLU A 250 17.38 5.89 -12.99
CA GLU A 250 17.74 6.97 -12.07
C GLU A 250 18.74 6.51 -10.98
N LEU A 251 19.01 5.23 -10.87
CA LEU A 251 20.18 4.75 -10.12
C LEU A 251 21.48 5.31 -10.69
N ALA A 252 21.59 5.44 -12.00
CA ALA A 252 22.75 6.08 -12.64
C ALA A 252 22.88 7.55 -12.21
N THR A 253 21.77 8.29 -12.20
CA THR A 253 21.73 9.68 -11.72
C THR A 253 22.12 9.78 -10.24
N SER A 254 21.61 8.90 -9.39
CA SER A 254 21.95 8.89 -7.96
C SER A 254 23.46 8.68 -7.71
N ILE A 255 24.10 7.81 -8.50
CA ILE A 255 25.54 7.58 -8.47
C ILE A 255 26.31 8.81 -8.98
N GLN A 256 25.88 9.37 -10.12
CA GLN A 256 26.48 10.57 -10.71
C GLN A 256 26.44 11.76 -9.77
N GLU A 257 25.29 12.01 -9.14
CA GLU A 257 25.05 13.12 -8.20
C GLU A 257 25.61 12.83 -6.79
N ARG A 258 26.14 11.62 -6.55
CA ARG A 258 26.58 11.17 -5.22
C ARG A 258 25.51 11.36 -4.15
N ARG A 259 24.27 11.04 -4.51
CA ARG A 259 23.08 11.12 -3.65
C ARG A 259 22.59 9.72 -3.35
N LYS A 260 23.08 9.18 -2.23
CA LYS A 260 22.73 7.83 -1.78
C LYS A 260 21.25 7.69 -1.53
N ILE A 261 20.62 6.71 -2.18
CA ILE A 261 19.31 6.20 -1.86
C ILE A 261 19.40 4.70 -1.59
N ASN A 262 18.47 4.15 -0.82
CA ASN A 262 18.39 2.72 -0.56
C ASN A 262 17.16 2.15 -1.28
N VAL A 263 17.37 1.24 -2.21
CA VAL A 263 16.27 0.54 -2.89
C VAL A 263 16.01 -0.77 -2.17
N VAL A 264 14.81 -0.93 -1.64
CA VAL A 264 14.33 -2.18 -1.04
C VAL A 264 13.36 -2.80 -2.03
N LEU A 265 13.82 -3.80 -2.75
CA LEU A 265 13.08 -4.45 -3.81
C LEU A 265 12.46 -5.76 -3.29
N LEU A 266 11.12 -5.82 -3.32
CA LEU A 266 10.37 -7.01 -2.97
C LEU A 266 10.00 -7.75 -4.27
N ASP A 267 10.69 -8.86 -4.52
CA ASP A 267 10.55 -9.67 -5.73
C ASP A 267 9.68 -10.89 -5.46
N ASN A 268 8.48 -10.88 -6.01
CA ASN A 268 7.55 -12.01 -6.00
C ASN A 268 7.37 -12.64 -7.39
N MET A 269 8.20 -12.25 -8.37
CA MET A 269 8.18 -12.70 -9.76
C MET A 269 6.84 -12.48 -10.45
N ALA A 270 6.14 -11.37 -10.11
CA ALA A 270 4.83 -11.07 -10.67
C ALA A 270 4.45 -9.59 -10.56
N PHE A 271 3.59 -9.14 -11.48
CA PHE A 271 2.73 -7.97 -11.25
C PHE A 271 1.62 -8.36 -10.26
N GLY A 272 1.99 -8.54 -8.98
CA GLY A 272 1.17 -9.20 -7.98
C GLY A 272 -0.23 -8.60 -7.80
N CYS A 273 -0.37 -7.27 -7.81
CA CYS A 273 -1.66 -6.60 -7.71
C CYS A 273 -2.59 -6.97 -8.88
N ILE A 274 -2.08 -6.90 -10.12
CA ILE A 274 -2.88 -7.22 -11.31
C ILE A 274 -3.20 -8.71 -11.38
N ASN A 275 -2.26 -9.58 -10.98
CA ASN A 275 -2.49 -11.01 -10.87
C ASN A 275 -3.64 -11.32 -9.89
N ASN A 276 -3.63 -10.69 -8.71
CA ASN A 276 -4.71 -10.85 -7.73
C ASN A 276 -6.07 -10.35 -8.25
N LEU A 277 -6.09 -9.24 -9.01
CA LEU A 277 -7.32 -8.77 -9.66
C LEU A 277 -7.84 -9.75 -10.71
N GLN A 278 -6.96 -10.38 -11.50
CA GLN A 278 -7.37 -11.42 -12.44
C GLN A 278 -8.05 -12.58 -11.71
N ILE A 279 -7.38 -13.14 -10.71
CA ILE A 279 -7.86 -14.30 -9.96
C ILE A 279 -9.16 -13.97 -9.22
N GLY A 280 -9.22 -12.86 -8.50
CA GLY A 280 -10.39 -12.41 -7.75
C GLY A 280 -11.62 -12.14 -8.64
N ASN A 281 -11.40 -11.87 -9.94
CA ASN A 281 -12.47 -11.71 -10.93
C ASN A 281 -12.74 -12.99 -11.76
N GLY A 282 -12.27 -14.15 -11.28
CA GLY A 282 -12.56 -15.45 -11.86
C GLY A 282 -11.76 -15.81 -13.12
N MET A 283 -10.67 -15.08 -13.38
CA MET A 283 -9.74 -15.35 -14.47
C MET A 283 -8.56 -16.19 -13.98
N ASP A 284 -7.95 -16.96 -14.87
CA ASP A 284 -6.67 -17.56 -14.60
C ASP A 284 -5.55 -16.52 -14.74
N SER A 285 -4.40 -16.79 -14.12
CA SER A 285 -3.21 -15.95 -14.30
C SER A 285 -2.82 -15.88 -15.77
N PHE A 286 -2.70 -14.65 -16.30
CA PHE A 286 -2.38 -14.43 -17.71
C PHE A 286 -1.42 -13.25 -17.91
N GLY A 287 -0.15 -13.56 -18.19
CA GLY A 287 0.89 -12.58 -18.51
C GLY A 287 1.29 -11.66 -17.34
N THR A 288 0.89 -11.98 -16.11
CA THR A 288 1.16 -11.20 -14.91
C THR A 288 2.14 -11.87 -13.96
N GLU A 289 2.41 -13.15 -14.14
CA GLU A 289 3.56 -13.83 -13.53
C GLU A 289 4.74 -13.81 -14.52
N PHE A 290 5.95 -13.70 -14.04
CA PHE A 290 7.15 -13.74 -14.88
C PHE A 290 7.50 -15.20 -15.19
N ARG A 291 6.96 -15.72 -16.30
CA ARG A 291 7.11 -17.11 -16.71
C ARG A 291 7.74 -17.22 -18.09
N PHE A 292 8.54 -18.24 -18.26
CA PHE A 292 9.02 -18.62 -19.57
C PHE A 292 7.87 -18.99 -20.52
N ARG A 293 8.05 -18.71 -21.80
CA ARG A 293 7.13 -19.20 -22.81
C ARG A 293 7.27 -20.72 -22.94
N ASN A 294 6.15 -21.39 -22.78
CA ASN A 294 6.08 -22.83 -22.99
C ASN A 294 5.97 -23.11 -24.50
N PRO A 295 6.89 -23.87 -25.10
CA PRO A 295 6.88 -24.15 -26.53
C PRO A 295 5.69 -25.00 -26.97
N GLU A 296 5.11 -25.83 -26.09
CA GLU A 296 3.98 -26.69 -26.41
C GLU A 296 2.65 -25.92 -26.42
N SER A 297 2.38 -25.12 -25.41
CA SER A 297 1.15 -24.32 -25.31
C SER A 297 1.23 -23.00 -26.08
N GLY A 298 2.43 -22.51 -26.36
CA GLY A 298 2.68 -21.18 -26.94
C GLY A 298 2.33 -20.03 -25.99
N LYS A 299 2.10 -20.29 -24.69
CA LYS A 299 1.73 -19.32 -23.67
C LYS A 299 2.88 -19.04 -22.71
N LEU A 300 2.73 -18.03 -21.83
CA LEU A 300 3.64 -17.71 -20.73
C LEU A 300 3.22 -18.51 -19.48
N ASP A 301 3.26 -19.84 -19.58
CA ASP A 301 2.86 -20.80 -18.53
C ASP A 301 3.97 -21.83 -18.22
N GLY A 302 5.21 -21.54 -18.63
CA GLY A 302 6.39 -22.30 -18.23
C GLY A 302 6.83 -21.99 -16.81
N GLY A 303 8.05 -22.39 -16.44
CA GLY A 303 8.64 -22.11 -15.13
C GLY A 303 8.83 -20.60 -14.86
N LEU A 304 8.99 -20.22 -13.59
CA LEU A 304 9.26 -18.85 -13.17
C LEU A 304 10.61 -18.35 -13.72
N VAL A 305 10.67 -17.06 -14.04
CA VAL A 305 11.89 -16.39 -14.57
C VAL A 305 12.63 -15.70 -13.43
N PRO A 306 13.78 -16.20 -12.97
CA PRO A 306 14.55 -15.60 -11.89
C PRO A 306 15.39 -14.44 -12.42
N VAL A 307 14.89 -13.23 -12.36
CA VAL A 307 15.65 -12.02 -12.70
C VAL A 307 16.63 -11.69 -11.57
N ASP A 308 17.89 -11.38 -11.94
CA ASP A 308 18.90 -10.93 -10.99
C ASP A 308 18.91 -9.41 -10.87
N PHE A 309 18.05 -8.89 -10.01
CA PHE A 309 17.93 -7.45 -9.79
C PHE A 309 19.15 -6.85 -9.08
N ALA A 310 19.82 -7.64 -8.23
CA ALA A 310 21.06 -7.22 -7.60
C ALA A 310 22.16 -6.98 -8.64
N MET A 311 22.31 -7.86 -9.62
CA MET A 311 23.26 -7.66 -10.73
C MET A 311 22.89 -6.44 -11.59
N SER A 312 21.60 -6.23 -11.84
CA SER A 312 21.11 -5.06 -12.59
C SER A 312 21.52 -3.74 -11.90
N ALA A 313 21.32 -3.62 -10.59
CA ALA A 313 21.69 -2.42 -9.85
C ALA A 313 23.23 -2.27 -9.69
N ALA A 314 23.95 -3.38 -9.54
CA ALA A 314 25.41 -3.38 -9.47
C ALA A 314 26.03 -2.82 -10.75
N ALA A 315 25.40 -3.03 -11.92
CA ALA A 315 25.87 -2.47 -13.19
C ALA A 315 25.88 -0.92 -13.20
N TYR A 316 25.05 -0.27 -12.38
CA TYR A 316 25.08 1.19 -12.17
C TYR A 316 26.10 1.64 -11.11
N GLY A 317 26.76 0.70 -10.41
CA GLY A 317 27.69 1.02 -9.33
C GLY A 317 27.07 1.02 -7.92
N CYS A 318 25.85 0.50 -7.77
CA CYS A 318 25.24 0.34 -6.45
C CYS A 318 25.87 -0.80 -5.65
N LYS A 319 25.89 -0.68 -4.34
CA LYS A 319 26.16 -1.81 -3.44
C LYS A 319 24.88 -2.66 -3.35
N THR A 320 24.98 -3.97 -3.56
CA THR A 320 23.80 -4.84 -3.66
C THR A 320 23.84 -6.01 -2.71
N TYR A 321 22.65 -6.49 -2.33
CA TYR A 321 22.44 -7.62 -1.43
C TYR A 321 21.35 -8.51 -1.99
N LYS A 322 21.48 -9.83 -1.80
CA LYS A 322 20.44 -10.83 -2.08
C LYS A 322 19.97 -11.41 -0.75
N VAL A 323 18.67 -11.41 -0.53
CA VAL A 323 18.06 -11.73 0.77
C VAL A 323 16.93 -12.74 0.60
N SER A 324 16.98 -13.81 1.39
CA SER A 324 15.96 -14.86 1.46
C SER A 324 15.57 -15.22 2.91
N SER A 325 16.15 -14.51 3.91
CA SER A 325 15.78 -14.69 5.33
C SER A 325 15.76 -13.36 6.09
N VAL A 326 15.12 -13.36 7.27
CA VAL A 326 15.05 -12.19 8.15
C VAL A 326 16.45 -11.74 8.60
N GLU A 327 17.31 -12.69 8.95
CA GLU A 327 18.68 -12.42 9.43
C GLU A 327 19.52 -11.75 8.33
N GLN A 328 19.38 -12.24 7.09
CA GLN A 328 20.03 -11.63 5.93
C GLN A 328 19.51 -10.22 5.67
N LEU A 329 18.18 -10.00 5.82
CA LEU A 329 17.58 -8.68 5.67
C LEU A 329 18.13 -7.70 6.70
N GLN A 330 18.17 -8.09 7.97
CA GLN A 330 18.70 -7.25 9.04
C GLN A 330 20.18 -6.92 8.84
N ALA A 331 20.98 -7.89 8.42
CA ALA A 331 22.40 -7.68 8.11
C ALA A 331 22.57 -6.74 6.91
N ALA A 332 21.79 -6.92 5.85
CA ALA A 332 21.81 -6.05 4.66
C ALA A 332 21.43 -4.60 5.00
N LEU A 333 20.38 -4.39 5.81
CA LEU A 333 19.96 -3.06 6.26
C LEU A 333 21.05 -2.38 7.11
N ALA A 334 21.68 -3.13 8.01
CA ALA A 334 22.77 -2.63 8.85
C ALA A 334 23.97 -2.20 8.01
N ASP A 335 24.40 -3.00 7.05
CA ASP A 335 25.52 -2.68 6.16
C ASP A 335 25.16 -1.53 5.20
N ALA A 336 23.93 -1.54 4.62
CA ALA A 336 23.46 -0.48 3.71
C ALA A 336 23.53 0.91 4.36
N ARG A 337 23.25 1.03 5.65
CA ARG A 337 23.36 2.30 6.39
C ARG A 337 24.77 2.87 6.41
N THR A 338 25.79 2.02 6.36
CA THR A 338 27.22 2.44 6.40
C THR A 338 27.76 2.83 5.03
N GLN A 339 27.04 2.47 3.96
CA GLN A 339 27.48 2.75 2.59
C GLN A 339 27.39 4.23 2.24
N THR A 340 28.26 4.68 1.35
CA THR A 340 28.27 6.04 0.82
C THR A 340 27.71 6.14 -0.60
N VAL A 341 27.46 5.00 -1.24
CA VAL A 341 26.81 4.86 -2.55
C VAL A 341 25.40 4.33 -2.39
N SER A 342 24.57 4.49 -3.41
CA SER A 342 23.23 3.91 -3.42
C SER A 342 23.26 2.39 -3.28
N THR A 343 22.26 1.84 -2.62
CA THR A 343 22.17 0.40 -2.33
C THR A 343 20.93 -0.20 -2.93
N LEU A 344 20.97 -1.51 -3.25
CA LEU A 344 19.77 -2.28 -3.56
C LEU A 344 19.77 -3.58 -2.76
N ILE A 345 18.67 -3.83 -2.06
CA ILE A 345 18.39 -5.06 -1.34
C ILE A 345 17.32 -5.82 -2.11
N ASP A 346 17.72 -6.89 -2.81
CA ASP A 346 16.85 -7.80 -3.56
C ASP A 346 16.31 -8.86 -2.61
N ILE A 347 15.03 -8.74 -2.24
CA ILE A 347 14.35 -9.59 -1.26
C ILE A 347 13.34 -10.46 -1.98
N LYS A 348 13.56 -11.77 -1.98
CA LYS A 348 12.61 -12.72 -2.51
C LYS A 348 11.46 -12.91 -1.51
N VAL A 349 10.23 -12.57 -1.92
CA VAL A 349 9.01 -12.70 -1.11
C VAL A 349 8.01 -13.62 -1.81
N LEU A 350 7.33 -14.44 -1.03
CA LEU A 350 6.33 -15.39 -1.54
C LEU A 350 5.24 -14.65 -2.33
N PRO A 351 4.93 -15.09 -3.56
CA PRO A 351 3.82 -14.56 -4.32
C PRO A 351 2.49 -14.84 -3.62
N LYS A 352 1.48 -14.02 -3.92
CA LYS A 352 0.09 -14.17 -3.42
C LYS A 352 -0.07 -14.09 -1.89
N THR A 353 0.91 -13.53 -1.19
CA THR A 353 0.90 -13.39 0.29
C THR A 353 0.69 -11.94 0.75
N MET A 354 -0.08 -11.17 0.01
CA MET A 354 -0.47 -9.81 0.42
C MET A 354 -1.52 -9.82 1.54
N VAL A 355 -1.60 -8.71 2.26
CA VAL A 355 -2.65 -8.47 3.26
C VAL A 355 -3.99 -8.23 2.56
N HIS A 356 -5.08 -8.84 3.07
CA HIS A 356 -6.41 -8.62 2.51
C HIS A 356 -6.97 -7.23 2.84
N GLY A 357 -8.01 -6.79 2.11
CA GLY A 357 -8.74 -5.57 2.40
C GLY A 357 -9.62 -5.72 3.66
N TYR A 358 -9.62 -4.70 4.53
CA TYR A 358 -10.44 -4.69 5.74
C TYR A 358 -11.79 -4.05 5.47
N LEU A 359 -12.87 -4.85 5.46
CA LEU A 359 -14.26 -4.36 5.33
C LEU A 359 -14.50 -3.44 4.13
N SER A 360 -13.65 -3.54 3.13
CA SER A 360 -13.65 -2.70 1.94
C SER A 360 -14.05 -3.48 0.70
N TRP A 361 -14.35 -2.74 -0.34
CA TRP A 361 -14.66 -3.28 -1.65
C TRP A 361 -14.29 -2.26 -2.73
N TRP A 362 -13.77 -2.77 -3.85
CA TRP A 362 -13.45 -1.96 -5.00
C TRP A 362 -14.17 -2.47 -6.24
N ARG A 363 -14.82 -1.56 -6.95
CA ARG A 363 -15.51 -1.85 -8.21
C ARG A 363 -14.52 -2.10 -9.32
N VAL A 364 -14.16 -3.35 -9.52
CA VAL A 364 -13.38 -3.79 -10.68
C VAL A 364 -14.32 -4.38 -11.72
N GLY A 365 -14.15 -3.99 -12.99
CA GLY A 365 -14.99 -4.50 -14.07
C GLY A 365 -14.77 -6.00 -14.28
N VAL A 366 -15.89 -6.73 -14.40
CA VAL A 366 -15.91 -8.17 -14.73
C VAL A 366 -16.68 -8.35 -16.04
N ALA A 367 -16.28 -9.32 -16.87
CA ALA A 367 -16.99 -9.64 -18.10
C ALA A 367 -18.44 -10.02 -17.78
N GLN A 368 -19.39 -9.33 -18.42
CA GLN A 368 -20.83 -9.57 -18.23
C GLN A 368 -21.29 -10.84 -18.93
N VAL A 369 -20.57 -11.28 -19.95
CA VAL A 369 -20.83 -12.49 -20.72
C VAL A 369 -19.54 -13.31 -20.79
N SER A 370 -19.59 -14.52 -20.25
CA SER A 370 -18.45 -15.44 -20.26
C SER A 370 -18.92 -16.89 -20.30
N THR A 371 -18.12 -17.76 -20.88
CA THR A 371 -18.30 -19.22 -20.78
C THR A 371 -17.71 -19.79 -19.49
N SER A 372 -16.95 -18.99 -18.73
CA SER A 372 -16.36 -19.38 -17.44
C SER A 372 -17.38 -19.20 -16.32
N GLU A 373 -17.68 -20.27 -15.58
CA GLU A 373 -18.54 -20.22 -14.40
C GLU A 373 -17.95 -19.32 -13.31
N ARG A 374 -16.63 -19.31 -13.12
CA ARG A 374 -15.91 -18.45 -12.15
C ARG A 374 -16.09 -16.97 -12.49
N THR A 375 -15.96 -16.60 -13.75
CA THR A 375 -16.18 -15.21 -14.20
C THR A 375 -17.63 -14.79 -14.04
N ASN A 376 -18.59 -15.69 -14.35
CA ASN A 376 -20.02 -15.40 -14.16
C ASN A 376 -20.37 -15.25 -12.67
N ALA A 377 -19.77 -16.03 -11.78
CA ALA A 377 -19.93 -15.89 -10.33
C ALA A 377 -19.36 -14.56 -9.82
N ALA A 378 -18.20 -14.14 -10.33
CA ALA A 378 -17.59 -12.84 -10.00
C ALA A 378 -18.48 -11.68 -10.49
N ALA A 379 -19.05 -11.76 -11.69
CA ALA A 379 -20.00 -10.76 -12.21
C ALA A 379 -21.26 -10.65 -11.34
N LYS A 380 -21.80 -11.78 -10.86
CA LYS A 380 -22.93 -11.80 -9.92
C LYS A 380 -22.56 -11.11 -8.61
N LYS A 381 -21.41 -11.44 -8.01
CA LYS A 381 -20.90 -10.81 -6.77
C LYS A 381 -20.72 -9.30 -6.94
N LEU A 382 -20.18 -8.85 -8.08
CA LEU A 382 -20.07 -7.44 -8.43
C LEU A 382 -21.43 -6.74 -8.40
N ASN A 383 -22.45 -7.30 -9.05
CA ASN A 383 -23.78 -6.71 -9.10
C ASN A 383 -24.47 -6.65 -7.72
N GLU A 384 -24.25 -7.65 -6.87
CA GLU A 384 -24.74 -7.66 -5.48
C GLU A 384 -24.09 -6.56 -4.65
N GLN A 385 -22.80 -6.26 -4.85
CA GLN A 385 -22.13 -5.17 -4.18
C GLN A 385 -22.55 -3.79 -4.71
N LEU A 386 -22.73 -3.66 -6.02
CA LEU A 386 -23.23 -2.43 -6.64
C LEU A 386 -24.62 -2.04 -6.10
N ALA A 387 -25.48 -3.02 -5.83
CA ALA A 387 -26.80 -2.77 -5.23
C ALA A 387 -26.73 -2.21 -3.81
N LYS A 388 -25.59 -2.40 -3.11
CA LYS A 388 -25.36 -1.89 -1.74
C LYS A 388 -24.62 -0.54 -1.75
N ALA A 389 -24.06 -0.13 -2.89
CA ALA A 389 -23.36 1.13 -3.01
C ALA A 389 -24.34 2.31 -2.93
N ARG A 390 -23.95 3.35 -2.19
CA ARG A 390 -24.77 4.55 -2.05
C ARG A 390 -24.87 5.29 -3.39
N GLN A 391 -26.06 5.73 -3.70
CA GLN A 391 -26.30 6.67 -4.79
C GLN A 391 -26.24 8.09 -4.23
N TYR A 392 -25.32 8.90 -4.79
CA TYR A 392 -25.18 10.31 -4.44
C TYR A 392 -25.64 11.16 -5.60
#